data_1e50814b69afb547bb587624354fbd68
#
_entry.id   1e50814b69afb547bb587624354fbd68
#
_cell.length_a   1.000
_cell.length_b   1.000
_cell.length_c   1.000
_cell.angle_alpha   90.00
_cell.angle_beta   90.00
_cell.angle_gamma   90.00
#
_symmetry.space_group_name_H-M   'P 1'
#
loop_
_entity.id
_entity.type
_entity.pdbx_description
1 polymer ?
#
loop_
_entity_poly.entity_id
_entity_poly.type
_entity_poly.pdbx_seq_one_letter_code
_entity_poly.pdbx_strand_id
1 'polypeptide(L)'
;VYLEDFSDPKIQQYMMSPFALELIVLTKNLMIYLNLVIFFLITSPIIFLTLSIDFDIFWQINILAALSLLSLVFISSITASIANSKSNRLAITSVVTLPLFIPILIFSIGAIDMDLGNINSYLFFLAYFLLNLAFSPLLTSFALKKLSM
;
A
#
# COMPACT_ATOMS: atom_id res chain seq x y z
N VAL A 1 -10.75 6.51 6.17
CA VAL A 1 -10.24 5.72 7.30
C VAL A 1 -8.90 6.29 7.79
N TYR A 2 -7.85 6.34 6.96
CA TYR A 2 -6.52 6.81 7.40
C TYR A 2 -6.50 8.28 7.86
N LEU A 3 -7.21 9.17 7.17
CA LEU A 3 -7.22 10.61 7.47
C LEU A 3 -7.96 10.94 8.78
N GLU A 4 -8.96 10.15 9.14
CA GLU A 4 -9.72 10.33 10.39
C GLU A 4 -8.98 9.76 11.60
N ASP A 5 -8.23 8.68 11.38
CA ASP A 5 -7.49 8.00 12.44
C ASP A 5 -6.24 8.76 12.89
N PHE A 6 -5.69 9.62 12.02
CA PHE A 6 -4.59 10.52 12.35
C PHE A 6 -5.07 11.96 12.63
N SER A 7 -6.29 12.13 13.15
CA SER A 7 -6.72 13.40 13.73
C SER A 7 -5.93 13.69 15.03
N ASP A 8 -5.69 14.96 15.30
CA ASP A 8 -4.83 15.42 16.41
C ASP A 8 -5.06 14.75 17.77
N PRO A 9 -6.31 14.50 18.23
CA PRO A 9 -6.54 13.86 19.53
C PRO A 9 -6.10 12.39 19.56
N LYS A 10 -6.22 11.66 18.43
CA LYS A 10 -5.79 10.25 18.34
C LYS A 10 -4.28 10.11 18.22
N ILE A 11 -3.59 11.05 17.56
CA ILE A 11 -2.13 11.06 17.50
C ILE A 11 -1.53 11.19 18.90
N GLN A 12 -2.07 12.09 19.74
CA GLN A 12 -1.63 12.25 21.12
C GLN A 12 -1.82 10.96 21.93
N GLN A 13 -2.94 10.27 21.74
CA GLN A 13 -3.20 8.99 22.40
C GLN A 13 -2.20 7.91 21.96
N TYR A 14 -1.83 7.86 20.68
CA TYR A 14 -0.81 6.91 20.18
C TYR A 14 0.59 7.23 20.70
N MET A 15 0.92 8.50 20.90
CA MET A 15 2.20 8.92 21.48
C MET A 15 2.34 8.60 22.98
N MET A 16 1.22 8.54 23.70
CA MET A 16 1.18 8.10 25.11
C MET A 16 1.21 6.58 25.26
N SER A 17 1.11 5.84 24.16
CA SER A 17 1.19 4.37 24.16
C SER A 17 2.62 3.91 24.48
N PRO A 18 2.79 2.80 25.24
CA PRO A 18 4.11 2.22 25.49
C PRO A 18 4.74 1.58 24.24
N PHE A 19 3.98 1.47 23.15
CA PHE A 19 4.45 0.89 21.90
C PHE A 19 5.05 1.97 20.98
N ALA A 20 6.09 1.57 20.24
CA ALA A 20 6.68 2.44 19.24
C ALA A 20 5.64 2.80 18.15
N LEU A 21 5.61 4.06 17.74
CA LEU A 21 4.64 4.57 16.76
C LEU A 21 4.72 3.80 15.43
N GLU A 22 5.92 3.34 15.08
CA GLU A 22 6.20 2.52 13.90
C GLU A 22 5.41 1.19 13.92
N LEU A 23 5.33 0.54 15.09
CA LEU A 23 4.58 -0.71 15.27
C LEU A 23 3.07 -0.47 15.14
N ILE A 24 2.57 0.62 15.67
CA ILE A 24 1.15 0.98 15.56
C ILE A 24 0.78 1.23 14.10
N VAL A 25 1.61 1.98 13.36
CA VAL A 25 1.40 2.22 11.93
C VAL A 25 1.46 0.91 11.14
N LEU A 26 2.43 0.06 11.41
CA LEU A 26 2.59 -1.23 10.72
C LEU A 26 1.39 -2.15 10.96
N THR A 27 0.96 -2.29 12.21
CA THR A 27 -0.21 -3.12 12.56
C THR A 27 -1.47 -2.62 11.86
N LYS A 28 -1.65 -1.31 11.78
CA LYS A 28 -2.79 -0.70 11.12
C LYS A 28 -2.76 -0.92 9.61
N ASN A 29 -1.60 -0.76 8.98
CA ASN A 29 -1.41 -1.07 7.56
C ASN A 29 -1.73 -2.53 7.26
N LEU A 30 -1.27 -3.46 8.10
CA LEU A 30 -1.57 -4.88 7.94
C LEU A 30 -3.06 -5.18 8.09
N MET A 31 -3.75 -4.54 9.02
CA MET A 31 -5.21 -4.71 9.15
C MET A 31 -5.98 -4.24 7.92
N ILE A 32 -5.61 -3.07 7.36
CA ILE A 32 -6.22 -2.55 6.13
C ILE A 32 -5.93 -3.48 4.96
N TYR A 33 -4.68 -3.94 4.85
CA TYR A 33 -4.25 -4.88 3.83
C TYR A 33 -5.05 -6.19 3.88
N LEU A 34 -5.17 -6.81 5.05
CA LEU A 34 -5.93 -8.05 5.21
C LEU A 34 -7.39 -7.89 4.77
N ASN A 35 -8.02 -6.79 5.13
CA ASN A 35 -9.38 -6.51 4.71
C ASN A 35 -9.49 -6.38 3.17
N LEU A 36 -8.57 -5.68 2.53
CA LEU A 36 -8.53 -5.53 1.08
C LEU A 36 -8.25 -6.86 0.36
N VAL A 37 -7.31 -7.67 0.87
CA VAL A 37 -6.98 -8.98 0.29
C VAL A 37 -8.16 -9.95 0.40
N ILE A 38 -8.85 -9.99 1.52
CA ILE A 38 -10.05 -10.83 1.68
C ILE A 38 -11.10 -10.45 0.64
N PHE A 39 -11.38 -9.16 0.50
CA PHE A 39 -12.33 -8.67 -0.51
C PHE A 39 -11.88 -9.01 -1.93
N PHE A 40 -10.61 -8.82 -2.24
CA PHE A 40 -10.02 -9.17 -3.53
C PHE A 40 -10.11 -10.67 -3.83
N LEU A 41 -9.79 -11.55 -2.87
CA LEU A 41 -9.85 -13.00 -3.05
C LEU A 41 -11.28 -13.51 -3.26
N ILE A 42 -12.28 -12.85 -2.70
CA ILE A 42 -13.70 -13.19 -2.94
C ILE A 42 -14.13 -12.78 -4.36
N THR A 43 -13.65 -11.62 -4.83
CA THR A 43 -14.06 -11.08 -6.14
C THR A 43 -13.23 -11.64 -7.30
N SER A 44 -11.97 -12.03 -7.07
CA SER A 44 -11.07 -12.50 -8.13
C SER A 44 -11.59 -13.71 -8.92
N PRO A 45 -12.19 -14.77 -8.33
CA PRO A 45 -12.72 -15.90 -9.10
C PRO A 45 -13.83 -15.50 -10.07
N ILE A 46 -14.67 -14.55 -9.68
CA ILE A 46 -15.76 -14.06 -10.53
C ILE A 46 -15.20 -13.37 -11.78
N ILE A 47 -14.18 -12.52 -11.61
CA ILE A 47 -13.51 -11.83 -12.69
C ILE A 47 -12.83 -12.84 -13.64
N PHE A 48 -12.16 -13.85 -13.09
CA PHE A 48 -11.50 -14.89 -13.87
C PHE A 48 -12.45 -15.73 -14.71
N LEU A 49 -13.59 -16.14 -14.14
CA LEU A 49 -14.63 -16.88 -14.85
C LEU A 49 -15.22 -16.05 -16.00
N THR A 50 -15.40 -14.76 -15.81
CA THR A 50 -15.95 -13.87 -16.85
C THR A 50 -14.96 -13.62 -17.98
N LEU A 51 -13.66 -13.57 -17.70
CA LEU A 51 -12.62 -13.33 -18.70
C LEU A 51 -12.05 -14.60 -19.34
N SER A 52 -12.47 -15.80 -18.89
CA SER A 52 -11.99 -17.09 -19.39
C SER A 52 -10.46 -17.21 -19.37
N ILE A 53 -9.83 -16.78 -18.29
CA ILE A 53 -8.37 -16.80 -18.13
C ILE A 53 -7.92 -18.21 -17.72
N ASP A 54 -6.73 -18.64 -18.18
CA ASP A 54 -6.14 -19.92 -17.82
C ASP A 54 -5.79 -20.00 -16.32
N PHE A 55 -5.94 -21.20 -15.74
CA PHE A 55 -5.77 -21.41 -14.31
C PHE A 55 -4.33 -21.13 -13.81
N ASP A 56 -3.33 -21.38 -14.65
CA ASP A 56 -1.93 -21.11 -14.30
C ASP A 56 -1.66 -19.61 -14.18
N ILE A 57 -2.24 -18.81 -15.07
CA ILE A 57 -2.16 -17.34 -15.04
C ILE A 57 -2.95 -16.78 -13.86
N PHE A 58 -4.04 -17.44 -13.47
CA PHE A 58 -4.86 -17.05 -12.30
C PHE A 58 -4.03 -16.90 -11.04
N TRP A 59 -3.25 -17.93 -10.67
CA TRP A 59 -2.44 -17.89 -9.46
C TRP A 59 -1.37 -16.81 -9.51
N GLN A 60 -0.72 -16.64 -10.65
CA GLN A 60 0.30 -15.63 -10.85
C GLN A 60 -0.27 -14.22 -10.63
N ILE A 61 -1.39 -13.92 -11.26
CA ILE A 61 -2.05 -12.61 -11.11
C ILE A 61 -2.48 -12.38 -9.66
N ASN A 62 -3.05 -13.39 -8.98
CA ASN A 62 -3.48 -13.24 -7.59
C ASN A 62 -2.32 -12.95 -6.64
N ILE A 63 -1.18 -13.62 -6.81
CA ILE A 63 0.03 -13.36 -5.99
C ILE A 63 0.56 -11.96 -6.25
N LEU A 64 0.72 -11.56 -7.52
CA LEU A 64 1.21 -10.22 -7.87
C LEU A 64 0.25 -9.12 -7.40
N ALA A 65 -1.06 -9.33 -7.53
CA ALA A 65 -2.05 -8.39 -7.05
C ALA A 65 -2.03 -8.26 -5.53
N ALA A 66 -1.90 -9.36 -4.79
CA ALA A 66 -1.79 -9.31 -3.33
C ALA A 66 -0.55 -8.53 -2.87
N LEU A 67 0.61 -8.76 -3.49
CA LEU A 67 1.83 -8.00 -3.20
C LEU A 67 1.70 -6.51 -3.59
N SER A 68 1.06 -6.22 -4.72
CA SER A 68 0.77 -4.85 -5.16
C SER A 68 -0.14 -4.13 -4.17
N LEU A 69 -1.21 -4.77 -3.70
CA LEU A 69 -2.12 -4.22 -2.71
C LEU A 69 -1.39 -3.85 -1.40
N LEU A 70 -0.44 -4.68 -0.96
CA LEU A 70 0.36 -4.37 0.23
C LEU A 70 1.19 -3.11 0.01
N SER A 71 1.87 -2.98 -1.13
CA SER A 71 2.63 -1.78 -1.47
C SER A 71 1.75 -0.54 -1.55
N LEU A 72 0.55 -0.66 -2.14
CA LEU A 72 -0.41 0.45 -2.25
C LEU A 72 -0.89 0.93 -0.87
N VAL A 73 -1.14 0.01 0.08
CA VAL A 73 -1.51 0.36 1.45
C VAL A 73 -0.38 1.13 2.14
N PHE A 74 0.86 0.69 1.98
CA PHE A 74 2.01 1.38 2.56
C PHE A 74 2.21 2.79 1.98
N ILE A 75 2.10 2.96 0.67
CA ILE A 75 2.17 4.27 0.02
C ILE A 75 1.02 5.17 0.51
N SER A 76 -0.20 4.63 0.60
CA SER A 76 -1.36 5.38 1.09
C SER A 76 -1.16 5.88 2.52
N SER A 77 -0.47 5.13 3.37
CA SER A 77 -0.19 5.56 4.74
C SER A 77 0.82 6.73 4.81
N ILE A 78 1.84 6.71 3.95
CA ILE A 78 2.81 7.82 3.84
C ILE A 78 2.09 9.08 3.37
N THR A 79 1.35 9.00 2.27
CA THR A 79 0.69 10.16 1.67
C THR A 79 -0.38 10.75 2.58
N ALA A 80 -1.14 9.91 3.28
CA ALA A 80 -2.13 10.36 4.27
C ALA A 80 -1.48 11.08 5.46
N SER A 81 -0.33 10.60 5.94
CA SER A 81 0.39 11.24 7.05
C SER A 81 0.95 12.61 6.66
N ILE A 82 1.47 12.76 5.43
CA ILE A 82 1.95 14.05 4.91
C ILE A 82 0.79 15.04 4.70
N ALA A 83 -0.34 14.55 4.21
CA ALA A 83 -1.51 15.38 3.94
C ALA A 83 -2.22 15.87 5.22
N ASN A 84 -2.04 15.18 6.33
CA ASN A 84 -2.73 15.50 7.59
C ASN A 84 -2.40 16.91 8.15
N SER A 85 -1.26 17.47 7.76
CA SER A 85 -0.80 18.81 8.18
C SER A 85 -1.43 19.98 7.43
N LYS A 86 -2.28 19.77 6.43
CA LYS A 86 -2.75 20.83 5.52
C LYS A 86 -4.27 20.89 5.40
N SER A 87 -4.81 22.09 5.15
CA SER A 87 -6.26 22.33 5.03
C SER A 87 -6.91 21.59 3.84
N ASN A 88 -6.16 21.30 2.78
CA ASN A 88 -6.67 20.61 1.58
C ASN A 88 -6.17 19.16 1.47
N ARG A 89 -6.43 18.38 2.52
CA ARG A 89 -5.89 17.02 2.73
C ARG A 89 -6.14 16.07 1.55
N LEU A 90 -7.37 16.00 1.05
CA LEU A 90 -7.74 15.06 -0.01
C LEU A 90 -7.02 15.34 -1.32
N ALA A 91 -6.96 16.60 -1.74
CA ALA A 91 -6.29 16.97 -2.98
C ALA A 91 -4.78 16.67 -2.94
N ILE A 92 -4.13 16.97 -1.82
CA ILE A 92 -2.70 16.72 -1.65
C ILE A 92 -2.41 15.22 -1.62
N THR A 93 -3.23 14.44 -0.90
CA THR A 93 -3.08 12.98 -0.89
C THR A 93 -3.16 12.42 -2.30
N SER A 94 -4.18 12.81 -3.08
CA SER A 94 -4.36 12.31 -4.45
C SER A 94 -3.18 12.68 -5.36
N VAL A 95 -2.73 13.92 -5.34
CA VAL A 95 -1.62 14.39 -6.19
C VAL A 95 -0.30 13.68 -5.87
N VAL A 96 -0.03 13.38 -4.60
CA VAL A 96 1.20 12.70 -4.21
C VAL A 96 1.10 11.18 -4.41
N THR A 97 -0.08 10.62 -4.22
CA THR A 97 -0.28 9.16 -4.30
C THR A 97 -0.20 8.65 -5.74
N LEU A 98 -0.78 9.37 -6.70
CA LEU A 98 -0.81 8.94 -8.11
C LEU A 98 0.58 8.64 -8.70
N PRO A 99 1.59 9.53 -8.61
CA PRO A 99 2.93 9.23 -9.14
C PRO A 99 3.60 8.03 -8.47
N LEU A 100 3.32 7.78 -7.18
CA LEU A 100 3.87 6.66 -6.44
C LEU A 100 3.21 5.32 -6.79
N PHE A 101 1.97 5.35 -7.29
CA PHE A 101 1.27 4.13 -7.73
C PHE A 101 1.73 3.65 -9.11
N ILE A 102 2.15 4.56 -9.99
CA ILE A 102 2.54 4.25 -11.36
C ILE A 102 3.63 3.17 -11.44
N PRO A 103 4.75 3.23 -10.69
CA PRO A 103 5.78 2.19 -10.75
C PRO A 103 5.26 0.80 -10.38
N ILE A 104 4.39 0.70 -9.36
CA ILE A 104 3.79 -0.59 -8.96
C ILE A 104 2.97 -1.17 -10.10
N LEU A 105 2.12 -0.36 -10.72
CA LEU A 105 1.27 -0.82 -11.82
C LEU A 105 2.10 -1.28 -13.02
N ILE A 106 3.11 -0.50 -13.41
CA ILE A 106 3.98 -0.85 -14.54
C ILE A 106 4.72 -2.16 -14.27
N PHE A 107 5.34 -2.30 -13.10
CA PHE A 107 6.12 -3.48 -12.78
C PHE A 107 5.26 -4.73 -12.54
N SER A 108 4.07 -4.59 -11.95
CA SER A 108 3.15 -5.71 -11.77
C SER A 108 2.60 -6.21 -13.12
N ILE A 109 2.23 -5.32 -14.03
CA ILE A 109 1.79 -5.69 -15.37
C ILE A 109 2.94 -6.33 -16.15
N GLY A 110 4.14 -5.75 -16.13
CA GLY A 110 5.31 -6.31 -16.80
C GLY A 110 5.76 -7.67 -16.25
N ALA A 111 5.38 -8.00 -14.99
CA ALA A 111 5.64 -9.31 -14.42
C ALA A 111 4.64 -10.38 -14.85
N ILE A 112 3.44 -9.99 -15.33
CA ILE A 112 2.42 -10.93 -15.85
C ILE A 112 2.71 -11.31 -17.30
N ASP A 113 3.38 -10.46 -18.07
CA ASP A 113 3.65 -10.66 -19.48
C ASP A 113 4.66 -11.80 -19.69
N MET A 114 4.14 -13.00 -19.97
CA MET A 114 4.93 -14.23 -20.10
C MET A 114 5.83 -14.28 -21.35
N ASP A 115 5.50 -13.57 -22.42
CA ASP A 115 6.26 -13.59 -23.67
C ASP A 115 7.63 -12.88 -23.56
N LEU A 116 7.78 -12.01 -22.57
CA LEU A 116 9.03 -11.28 -22.37
C LEU A 116 9.99 -11.94 -21.39
N GLY A 117 9.62 -13.03 -20.72
CA GLY A 117 10.47 -13.86 -19.84
C GLY A 117 11.35 -13.05 -18.87
N ASN A 118 10.93 -11.83 -18.56
CA ASN A 118 11.79 -10.83 -17.98
C ASN A 118 11.85 -11.02 -16.45
N ILE A 119 12.75 -11.90 -16.01
CA ILE A 119 13.23 -11.97 -14.62
C ILE A 119 13.47 -10.56 -14.07
N ASN A 120 13.88 -9.63 -14.89
CA ASN A 120 14.11 -8.23 -14.53
C ASN A 120 12.83 -7.55 -14.01
N SER A 121 11.65 -7.74 -14.63
CA SER A 121 10.40 -7.13 -14.18
C SER A 121 9.99 -7.63 -12.80
N TYR A 122 10.16 -8.93 -12.50
CA TYR A 122 9.94 -9.48 -11.16
C TYR A 122 10.93 -8.90 -10.13
N LEU A 123 12.20 -8.77 -10.52
CA LEU A 123 13.23 -8.21 -9.64
C LEU A 123 12.95 -6.74 -9.34
N PHE A 124 12.58 -5.94 -10.33
CA PHE A 124 12.19 -4.55 -10.13
C PHE A 124 10.94 -4.41 -9.27
N PHE A 125 9.92 -5.24 -9.51
CA PHE A 125 8.71 -5.27 -8.70
C PHE A 125 9.05 -5.61 -7.23
N LEU A 126 9.85 -6.66 -7.01
CA LEU A 126 10.25 -7.10 -5.68
C LEU A 126 11.13 -6.07 -4.98
N ALA A 127 12.07 -5.46 -5.68
CA ALA A 127 12.90 -4.39 -5.13
C ALA A 127 12.05 -3.18 -4.69
N TYR A 128 11.11 -2.76 -5.53
CA TYR A 128 10.20 -1.66 -5.20
C TYR A 128 9.28 -2.00 -4.02
N PHE A 129 8.79 -3.24 -3.97
CA PHE A 129 7.99 -3.75 -2.86
C PHE A 129 8.76 -3.71 -1.54
N LEU A 130 10.00 -4.24 -1.51
CA LEU A 130 10.84 -4.24 -0.33
C LEU A 130 11.20 -2.82 0.13
N LEU A 131 11.45 -1.92 -0.82
CA LEU A 131 11.70 -0.52 -0.52
C LEU A 131 10.49 0.12 0.16
N ASN A 132 9.28 -0.08 -0.36
CA ASN A 132 8.06 0.43 0.27
C ASN A 132 7.83 -0.14 1.67
N LEU A 133 8.06 -1.45 1.85
CA LEU A 133 7.89 -2.11 3.14
C LEU A 133 8.87 -1.58 4.20
N ALA A 134 10.12 -1.33 3.82
CA ALA A 134 11.14 -0.82 4.74
C ALA A 134 10.94 0.66 5.08
N PHE A 135 10.65 1.49 4.08
CA PHE A 135 10.59 2.94 4.25
C PHE A 135 9.24 3.45 4.76
N SER A 136 8.13 2.77 4.45
CA SER A 136 6.80 3.25 4.78
C SER A 136 6.57 3.48 6.29
N PRO A 137 6.82 2.52 7.19
CA PRO A 137 6.58 2.74 8.60
C PRO A 137 7.47 3.86 9.18
N LEU A 138 8.71 3.97 8.69
CA LEU A 138 9.64 5.02 9.12
C LEU A 138 9.19 6.41 8.68
N LEU A 139 8.85 6.57 7.41
CA LEU A 139 8.40 7.86 6.85
C LEU A 139 7.08 8.29 7.47
N THR A 140 6.14 7.35 7.65
CA THR A 140 4.85 7.64 8.27
C THR A 140 5.01 8.07 9.72
N SER A 141 5.82 7.37 10.51
CA SER A 141 6.08 7.72 11.91
C SER A 141 6.81 9.07 12.04
N PHE A 142 7.77 9.33 11.18
CA PHE A 142 8.49 10.60 11.15
C PHE A 142 7.57 11.77 10.80
N ALA A 143 6.71 11.61 9.79
CA ALA A 143 5.73 12.62 9.41
C ALA A 143 4.74 12.91 10.55
N LEU A 144 4.29 11.89 11.26
CA LEU A 144 3.37 12.04 12.40
C LEU A 144 4.04 12.72 13.59
N LYS A 145 5.29 12.37 13.92
CA LYS A 145 6.07 13.03 14.99
C LYS A 145 6.25 14.53 14.74
N LYS A 146 6.47 14.93 13.48
CA LYS A 146 6.62 16.35 13.12
C LYS A 146 5.32 17.14 13.23
N LEU A 147 4.17 16.49 13.17
CA LEU A 147 2.85 17.13 13.29
C LEU A 147 2.47 17.40 14.75
N SER A 148 3.08 16.70 15.69
CA SER A 148 2.80 16.83 17.13
C SER A 148 3.69 17.83 17.85
N MET A 149 4.68 18.40 17.19
CA MET A 149 5.52 19.50 17.67
C MET A 149 4.93 20.85 17.24
#